data_64747c519927a7e663a987748d321222
#
_entry.id   64747c519927a7e663a987748d321222
#
_cell.length_a   1.000
_cell.length_b   1.000
_cell.length_c   1.000
_cell.angle_alpha   90.00
_cell.angle_beta   90.00
_cell.angle_gamma   90.00
#
_symmetry.space_group_name_H-M   'P 1'
#
loop_
_entity.id
_entity.type
_entity.pdbx_description
1 polymer ?
#
loop_
_entity_poly.entity_id
_entity_poly.type
_entity_poly.pdbx_seq_one_letter_code
_entity_poly.pdbx_strand_id
1 'polypeptide(L)'
;MVQPNDPAAPRTDYAAFEGTAPVGERQRFDVDALSRWLAAHVDGFAGPLAVEQFKGGQSNPTFKLVTPSRSYVMRAKPAPAAKLLPSAHAIEREYRVMNALAGTDVPVARMHALCEDESVIGRAFYVMAFVDGRVLWDPSLPGMSPDARAAHYDEMNRVIAALHALDPVAIGLADYGKPGNYFARQIGRWSKQYLASETEAIDAMHRLIDWLPRHMPPDSAGDGRPASIVHGDYRLDNLIFHPDEPRVLAVLDWELSTLGDPLADFAYHCMTWHVDPRQFRGIAGLDWRALGIPDETRYVARYCARTGLSIRADWNVYLAYNMFRIAAILQGIMKRVVDGTASSAQALDAGRRARPMAELAWQYAQKVR
;
A
#
# COMPACT_ATOMS: atom_id res chain seq x y z
N MET A 1 -14.19 -1.58 -31.81
CA MET A 1 -15.11 -1.08 -30.76
C MET A 1 -15.54 -2.28 -29.95
N VAL A 2 -14.93 -2.50 -28.78
CA VAL A 2 -15.28 -3.58 -27.85
C VAL A 2 -16.35 -3.01 -26.90
N GLN A 3 -17.46 -3.70 -26.77
CA GLN A 3 -18.58 -3.29 -25.93
C GLN A 3 -18.16 -3.23 -24.44
N PRO A 4 -18.59 -2.24 -23.66
CA PRO A 4 -18.13 -2.06 -22.27
C PRO A 4 -18.75 -3.03 -21.24
N ASN A 5 -19.46 -4.07 -21.66
CA ASN A 5 -20.10 -5.06 -20.80
C ASN A 5 -19.89 -6.48 -21.33
N ASP A 6 -18.64 -6.94 -21.42
CA ASP A 6 -18.37 -8.37 -21.58
C ASP A 6 -18.34 -9.03 -20.17
N PRO A 7 -19.35 -9.82 -19.79
CA PRO A 7 -19.40 -10.50 -18.51
C PRO A 7 -18.40 -11.66 -18.37
N ALA A 8 -17.59 -11.92 -19.37
CA ALA A 8 -16.67 -13.07 -19.44
C ALA A 8 -15.21 -12.77 -19.08
N ALA A 9 -14.86 -11.53 -18.71
CA ALA A 9 -13.51 -11.26 -18.18
C ALA A 9 -13.39 -11.85 -16.76
N PRO A 10 -12.36 -12.67 -16.46
CA PRO A 10 -12.17 -13.23 -15.14
C PRO A 10 -11.98 -12.09 -14.13
N ARG A 11 -13.02 -11.82 -13.32
CA ARG A 11 -12.91 -10.94 -12.15
C ARG A 11 -11.97 -11.61 -11.17
N THR A 12 -11.01 -10.88 -10.64
CA THR A 12 -10.15 -11.38 -9.55
C THR A 12 -11.05 -11.87 -8.42
N ASP A 13 -10.90 -13.12 -8.02
CA ASP A 13 -11.61 -13.67 -6.86
C ASP A 13 -10.99 -13.09 -5.59
N TYR A 14 -11.56 -12.00 -5.11
CA TYR A 14 -11.10 -11.33 -3.89
C TYR A 14 -11.41 -12.12 -2.62
N ALA A 15 -12.37 -13.05 -2.64
CA ALA A 15 -12.69 -13.92 -1.50
C ALA A 15 -11.48 -14.76 -1.04
N ALA A 16 -10.54 -15.02 -1.94
CA ALA A 16 -9.28 -15.70 -1.61
C ALA A 16 -8.40 -14.91 -0.64
N PHE A 17 -8.59 -13.59 -0.53
CA PHE A 17 -7.81 -12.70 0.34
C PHE A 17 -8.57 -12.29 1.61
N GLU A 18 -9.85 -12.61 1.70
CA GLU A 18 -10.71 -12.24 2.82
C GLU A 18 -10.71 -13.28 3.94
N GLY A 19 -10.86 -12.77 5.18
CA GLY A 19 -10.97 -13.59 6.37
C GLY A 19 -9.66 -14.21 6.83
N THR A 20 -9.80 -15.21 7.70
CA THR A 20 -8.71 -15.92 8.35
C THR A 20 -8.73 -17.41 8.00
N ALA A 21 -7.63 -18.09 8.30
CA ALA A 21 -7.45 -19.52 8.19
C ALA A 21 -6.62 -20.03 9.39
N PRO A 22 -6.57 -21.33 9.66
CA PRO A 22 -5.64 -21.89 10.62
C PRO A 22 -4.19 -21.50 10.29
N VAL A 23 -3.38 -21.30 11.32
CA VAL A 23 -1.97 -20.94 11.15
C VAL A 23 -1.23 -22.03 10.37
N GLY A 24 -0.66 -21.65 9.22
CA GLY A 24 0.10 -22.53 8.37
C GLY A 24 1.33 -23.11 9.09
N GLU A 25 1.72 -24.36 8.79
CA GLU A 25 2.82 -25.05 9.50
C GLU A 25 4.13 -24.25 9.57
N ARG A 26 4.50 -23.60 8.49
CA ARG A 26 5.73 -22.77 8.42
C ARG A 26 5.64 -21.48 9.25
N GLN A 27 4.46 -21.13 9.73
CA GLN A 27 4.21 -19.90 10.49
C GLN A 27 3.87 -20.19 11.95
N ARG A 28 3.88 -21.45 12.38
CA ARG A 28 3.61 -21.85 13.77
C ARG A 28 4.67 -21.30 14.73
N PHE A 29 4.22 -21.00 15.92
CA PHE A 29 5.01 -20.51 17.06
C PHE A 29 4.39 -20.97 18.38
N ASP A 30 5.08 -20.76 19.50
CA ASP A 30 4.59 -21.08 20.83
C ASP A 30 3.50 -20.06 21.27
N VAL A 31 2.23 -20.51 21.24
CA VAL A 31 1.07 -19.69 21.61
C VAL A 31 1.05 -19.39 23.11
N ASP A 32 1.53 -20.30 23.94
CA ASP A 32 1.56 -20.10 25.41
C ASP A 32 2.63 -19.08 25.78
N ALA A 33 3.79 -19.08 25.11
CA ALA A 33 4.80 -18.05 25.27
C ALA A 33 4.28 -16.68 24.84
N LEU A 34 3.60 -16.61 23.69
CA LEU A 34 2.93 -15.37 23.24
C LEU A 34 1.90 -14.89 24.26
N SER A 35 1.06 -15.79 24.77
CA SER A 35 0.01 -15.45 25.76
C SER A 35 0.61 -14.89 27.06
N ARG A 36 1.69 -15.49 27.57
CA ARG A 36 2.41 -14.96 28.73
C ARG A 36 3.00 -13.57 28.48
N TRP A 37 3.60 -13.37 27.29
CA TRP A 37 4.16 -12.08 26.92
C TRP A 37 3.06 -11.01 26.81
N LEU A 38 1.94 -11.33 26.15
CA LEU A 38 0.80 -10.41 26.02
C LEU A 38 0.22 -10.00 27.38
N ALA A 39 0.11 -10.94 28.33
CA ALA A 39 -0.37 -10.65 29.68
C ALA A 39 0.53 -9.66 30.44
N ALA A 40 1.83 -9.63 30.13
CA ALA A 40 2.79 -8.73 30.75
C ALA A 40 2.91 -7.37 30.05
N HIS A 41 2.54 -7.25 28.76
CA HIS A 41 2.87 -6.08 27.93
C HIS A 41 1.66 -5.40 27.29
N VAL A 42 0.48 -6.02 27.31
CA VAL A 42 -0.74 -5.47 26.69
C VAL A 42 -1.82 -5.26 27.76
N ASP A 43 -2.09 -4.01 28.05
CA ASP A 43 -3.08 -3.63 29.07
C ASP A 43 -4.46 -4.24 28.77
N GLY A 44 -5.03 -4.91 29.77
CA GLY A 44 -6.34 -5.54 29.69
C GLY A 44 -6.38 -6.80 28.83
N PHE A 45 -5.23 -7.39 28.48
CA PHE A 45 -5.19 -8.73 27.89
C PHE A 45 -5.61 -9.78 28.93
N ALA A 46 -6.53 -10.68 28.53
CA ALA A 46 -6.95 -11.84 29.32
C ALA A 46 -7.23 -13.02 28.39
N GLY A 47 -6.57 -14.14 28.61
CA GLY A 47 -6.79 -15.38 27.89
C GLY A 47 -8.11 -16.10 28.22
N PRO A 48 -8.35 -17.24 27.61
CA PRO A 48 -7.48 -18.00 26.73
C PRO A 48 -7.26 -17.31 25.37
N LEU A 49 -6.11 -17.60 24.71
CA LEU A 49 -5.74 -17.06 23.42
C LEU A 49 -5.93 -18.10 22.31
N ALA A 50 -6.69 -17.75 21.27
CA ALA A 50 -6.72 -18.47 20.00
C ALA A 50 -6.06 -17.61 18.92
N VAL A 51 -5.37 -18.27 17.96
CA VAL A 51 -4.63 -17.59 16.90
C VAL A 51 -5.10 -18.10 15.53
N GLU A 52 -5.45 -17.16 14.66
CA GLU A 52 -5.78 -17.40 13.26
C GLU A 52 -4.86 -16.59 12.38
N GLN A 53 -4.59 -17.03 11.15
CA GLN A 53 -3.78 -16.29 10.19
C GLN A 53 -4.66 -15.61 9.16
N PHE A 54 -4.45 -14.30 8.88
CA PHE A 54 -5.13 -13.64 7.76
C PHE A 54 -4.64 -14.23 6.43
N LYS A 55 -5.58 -14.40 5.49
CA LYS A 55 -5.29 -14.90 4.14
C LYS A 55 -4.58 -13.86 3.28
N GLY A 56 -4.80 -12.56 3.53
CA GLY A 56 -4.10 -11.44 2.92
C GLY A 56 -2.77 -11.12 3.64
N GLY A 57 -1.95 -10.25 3.04
CA GLY A 57 -0.68 -9.82 3.65
C GLY A 57 0.48 -10.75 3.30
N GLN A 58 1.05 -10.60 2.10
CA GLN A 58 2.09 -11.51 1.59
C GLN A 58 3.50 -11.20 2.10
N SER A 59 3.77 -9.97 2.54
CA SER A 59 5.11 -9.53 2.94
C SER A 59 5.44 -9.93 4.37
N ASN A 60 4.60 -9.58 5.32
CA ASN A 60 4.73 -9.89 6.74
C ASN A 60 3.51 -10.71 7.20
N PRO A 61 3.71 -11.90 7.79
CA PRO A 61 2.59 -12.72 8.26
C PRO A 61 1.81 -11.97 9.33
N THR A 62 0.49 -11.92 9.15
CA THR A 62 -0.44 -11.21 10.01
C THR A 62 -1.42 -12.19 10.63
N PHE A 63 -1.64 -12.09 11.93
CA PHE A 63 -2.44 -13.01 12.71
C PHE A 63 -3.55 -12.26 13.46
N LYS A 64 -4.73 -12.87 13.53
CA LYS A 64 -5.80 -12.47 14.43
C LYS A 64 -5.63 -13.21 15.75
N LEU A 65 -5.51 -12.47 16.81
CA LEU A 65 -5.42 -12.97 18.18
C LEU A 65 -6.79 -12.80 18.82
N VAL A 66 -7.44 -13.90 19.13
CA VAL A 66 -8.82 -13.93 19.64
C VAL A 66 -8.82 -14.29 21.13
N THR A 67 -9.44 -13.44 21.94
CA THR A 67 -9.70 -13.70 23.36
C THR A 67 -11.20 -13.61 23.65
N PRO A 68 -11.70 -14.07 24.81
CA PRO A 68 -13.11 -13.98 25.13
C PRO A 68 -13.67 -12.55 25.15
N SER A 69 -12.85 -11.56 25.45
CA SER A 69 -13.28 -10.17 25.60
C SER A 69 -13.07 -9.32 24.35
N ARG A 70 -12.04 -9.59 23.55
CA ARG A 70 -11.68 -8.78 22.37
C ARG A 70 -10.72 -9.51 21.43
N SER A 71 -10.57 -8.97 20.24
CA SER A 71 -9.57 -9.43 19.29
C SER A 71 -8.45 -8.39 19.14
N TYR A 72 -7.25 -8.88 18.77
CA TYR A 72 -6.10 -8.08 18.42
C TYR A 72 -5.55 -8.55 17.06
N VAL A 73 -4.66 -7.77 16.48
CA VAL A 73 -3.88 -8.16 15.30
C VAL A 73 -2.40 -8.17 15.69
N MET A 74 -1.71 -9.26 15.37
CA MET A 74 -0.26 -9.36 15.48
C MET A 74 0.33 -9.41 14.06
N ARG A 75 1.30 -8.55 13.78
CA ARG A 75 2.10 -8.62 12.56
C ARG A 75 3.54 -8.96 12.93
N ALA A 76 4.10 -9.96 12.29
CA ALA A 76 5.41 -10.51 12.65
C ALA A 76 6.36 -10.53 11.45
N LYS A 77 7.66 -10.50 11.69
CA LYS A 77 8.65 -10.79 10.64
C LYS A 77 8.41 -12.20 10.07
N PRO A 78 8.75 -12.47 8.81
CA PRO A 78 8.73 -13.82 8.27
C PRO A 78 9.57 -14.77 9.11
N ALA A 79 9.23 -16.07 9.10
CA ALA A 79 9.99 -17.07 9.82
C ALA A 79 11.47 -17.11 9.35
N PRO A 80 12.44 -17.46 10.22
CA PRO A 80 13.90 -17.41 9.97
C PRO A 80 14.39 -18.14 8.72
N ALA A 81 13.62 -19.11 8.19
CA ALA A 81 13.94 -19.83 6.96
C ALA A 81 13.83 -19.01 5.66
N ALA A 82 13.25 -17.83 5.69
CA ALA A 82 13.17 -16.94 4.53
C ALA A 82 14.46 -16.15 4.38
N LYS A 83 15.12 -16.24 3.20
CA LYS A 83 16.23 -15.34 2.85
C LYS A 83 15.69 -13.93 2.68
N LEU A 84 15.83 -13.08 3.68
CA LEU A 84 15.34 -11.72 3.70
C LEU A 84 16.40 -10.75 3.18
N LEU A 85 15.97 -9.74 2.40
CA LEU A 85 16.81 -8.58 2.13
C LEU A 85 16.90 -7.72 3.41
N PRO A 86 18.06 -7.15 3.75
CA PRO A 86 18.29 -6.47 5.03
C PRO A 86 17.34 -5.31 5.36
N SER A 87 16.65 -4.74 4.38
CA SER A 87 15.70 -3.63 4.55
C SER A 87 14.24 -4.03 4.34
N ALA A 88 13.96 -5.29 4.01
CA ALA A 88 12.60 -5.80 3.87
C ALA A 88 12.08 -6.24 5.24
N HIS A 89 10.78 -6.00 5.48
CA HIS A 89 10.10 -6.49 6.68
C HIS A 89 10.49 -5.80 8.01
N ALA A 90 10.79 -4.48 7.96
CA ALA A 90 11.10 -3.68 9.14
C ALA A 90 9.80 -3.32 9.90
N ILE A 91 9.22 -4.27 10.62
CA ILE A 91 7.99 -4.10 11.40
C ILE A 91 8.10 -3.01 12.47
N GLU A 92 9.31 -2.76 12.96
CA GLU A 92 9.63 -1.69 13.91
C GLU A 92 9.31 -0.31 13.31
N ARG A 93 9.53 -0.15 12.00
CA ARG A 93 9.20 1.08 11.28
C ARG A 93 7.69 1.24 11.12
N GLU A 94 6.98 0.16 10.80
CA GLU A 94 5.52 0.15 10.71
C GLU A 94 4.91 0.52 12.07
N TYR A 95 5.37 -0.11 13.16
CA TYR A 95 4.95 0.21 14.52
C TYR A 95 5.19 1.69 14.83
N ARG A 96 6.38 2.20 14.54
CA ARG A 96 6.78 3.58 14.84
C ARG A 96 5.87 4.59 14.14
N VAL A 97 5.61 4.44 12.84
CA VAL A 97 4.77 5.39 12.10
C VAL A 97 3.33 5.34 12.59
N MET A 98 2.73 4.16 12.77
CA MET A 98 1.36 4.04 13.26
C MET A 98 1.22 4.59 14.67
N ASN A 99 2.19 4.36 15.55
CA ASN A 99 2.18 4.93 16.90
C ASN A 99 2.29 6.45 16.89
N ALA A 100 3.10 7.02 15.98
CA ALA A 100 3.24 8.47 15.84
C ALA A 100 1.98 9.13 15.23
N LEU A 101 1.24 8.42 14.39
CA LEU A 101 -0.02 8.88 13.80
C LEU A 101 -1.21 8.79 14.77
N ALA A 102 -1.05 8.09 15.88
CA ALA A 102 -2.12 7.96 16.87
C ALA A 102 -2.54 9.33 17.41
N GLY A 103 -3.85 9.62 17.38
CA GLY A 103 -4.41 10.90 17.81
C GLY A 103 -4.34 12.02 16.78
N THR A 104 -3.87 11.75 15.57
CA THR A 104 -3.97 12.66 14.43
C THR A 104 -5.25 12.41 13.62
N ASP A 105 -5.51 13.22 12.57
CA ASP A 105 -6.65 13.03 11.65
C ASP A 105 -6.44 11.85 10.67
N VAL A 106 -5.29 11.17 10.73
CA VAL A 106 -5.01 9.95 9.96
C VAL A 106 -5.44 8.73 10.77
N PRO A 107 -6.47 7.99 10.33
CA PRO A 107 -6.95 6.84 11.07
C PRO A 107 -5.94 5.68 10.99
N VAL A 108 -5.51 5.18 12.14
CA VAL A 108 -4.64 4.00 12.29
C VAL A 108 -5.16 3.11 13.41
N ALA A 109 -4.88 1.82 13.32
CA ALA A 109 -5.16 0.90 14.43
C ALA A 109 -4.36 1.31 15.67
N ARG A 110 -5.00 1.27 16.85
CA ARG A 110 -4.31 1.55 18.11
C ARG A 110 -3.18 0.54 18.32
N MET A 111 -1.96 1.03 18.48
CA MET A 111 -0.80 0.21 18.80
C MET A 111 -0.83 -0.17 20.28
N HIS A 112 -0.52 -1.43 20.58
CA HIS A 112 -0.45 -1.93 21.95
C HIS A 112 0.99 -2.14 22.40
N ALA A 113 1.77 -2.95 21.67
CA ALA A 113 3.14 -3.27 22.04
C ALA A 113 3.98 -3.72 20.85
N LEU A 114 5.28 -3.50 20.93
CA LEU A 114 6.31 -4.03 20.01
C LEU A 114 7.20 -4.99 20.80
N CYS A 115 7.43 -6.17 20.25
CA CYS A 115 8.36 -7.17 20.76
C CYS A 115 9.51 -7.36 19.79
N GLU A 116 10.70 -6.93 20.18
CA GLU A 116 11.94 -7.15 19.41
C GLU A 116 12.70 -8.38 19.92
N ASP A 117 12.27 -8.97 21.03
CA ASP A 117 12.85 -10.19 21.58
C ASP A 117 12.35 -11.41 20.80
N GLU A 118 13.21 -11.91 19.92
CA GLU A 118 12.92 -13.08 19.09
C GLU A 118 12.78 -14.38 19.90
N SER A 119 13.21 -14.42 21.18
CA SER A 119 13.07 -15.62 22.00
C SER A 119 11.64 -15.97 22.36
N VAL A 120 10.69 -15.00 22.25
CA VAL A 120 9.28 -15.18 22.59
C VAL A 120 8.57 -16.10 21.61
N ILE A 121 8.66 -15.81 20.31
CA ILE A 121 7.99 -16.61 19.24
C ILE A 121 8.90 -16.92 18.05
N GLY A 122 10.21 -16.79 18.21
CA GLY A 122 11.19 -17.03 17.15
C GLY A 122 11.38 -15.88 16.16
N ARG A 123 10.74 -14.72 16.38
CA ARG A 123 10.79 -13.54 15.51
C ARG A 123 10.19 -12.31 16.20
N ALA A 124 10.65 -11.15 15.79
CA ALA A 124 10.06 -9.89 16.26
C ALA A 124 8.63 -9.71 15.72
N PHE A 125 7.77 -9.02 16.49
CA PHE A 125 6.36 -8.77 16.16
C PHE A 125 5.85 -7.52 16.85
N TYR A 126 4.74 -6.97 16.34
CA TYR A 126 3.96 -5.99 17.08
C TYR A 126 2.49 -6.39 17.19
N VAL A 127 1.82 -5.82 18.16
CA VAL A 127 0.40 -6.06 18.44
C VAL A 127 -0.36 -4.74 18.37
N MET A 128 -1.48 -4.76 17.66
CA MET A 128 -2.41 -3.64 17.51
C MET A 128 -3.84 -4.08 17.74
N ALA A 129 -4.74 -3.11 17.93
CA ALA A 129 -6.17 -3.39 18.02
C ALA A 129 -6.69 -3.99 16.72
N PHE A 130 -7.60 -4.94 16.83
CA PHE A 130 -8.40 -5.39 15.69
C PHE A 130 -9.43 -4.29 15.36
N VAL A 131 -9.43 -3.83 14.15
CA VAL A 131 -10.39 -2.85 13.62
C VAL A 131 -11.47 -3.61 12.85
N ASP A 132 -12.69 -3.60 13.38
CA ASP A 132 -13.83 -4.22 12.73
C ASP A 132 -14.40 -3.28 11.67
N GLY A 133 -14.38 -3.72 10.40
CA GLY A 133 -14.79 -2.90 9.28
C GLY A 133 -14.67 -3.66 7.95
N ARG A 134 -14.85 -2.92 6.85
CA ARG A 134 -14.84 -3.47 5.49
C ARG A 134 -13.56 -3.09 4.75
N VAL A 135 -12.90 -4.05 4.14
CA VAL A 135 -11.89 -3.82 3.11
C VAL A 135 -12.58 -3.91 1.74
N LEU A 136 -12.43 -2.86 0.94
CA LEU A 136 -13.03 -2.77 -0.39
C LEU A 136 -11.94 -3.01 -1.45
N TRP A 137 -12.17 -3.94 -2.35
CA TRP A 137 -11.15 -4.42 -3.30
C TRP A 137 -11.29 -3.84 -4.69
N ASP A 138 -12.54 -3.61 -5.13
CA ASP A 138 -12.86 -3.13 -6.47
C ASP A 138 -13.07 -1.60 -6.44
N PRO A 139 -12.21 -0.79 -7.07
CA PRO A 139 -12.35 0.66 -7.04
C PRO A 139 -13.59 1.19 -7.77
N SER A 140 -14.30 0.38 -8.55
CA SER A 140 -15.62 0.74 -9.07
C SER A 140 -16.72 0.72 -8.01
N LEU A 141 -16.44 0.17 -6.81
CA LEU A 141 -17.35 0.05 -5.67
C LEU A 141 -18.71 -0.54 -6.09
N PRO A 142 -18.73 -1.79 -6.61
CA PRO A 142 -19.95 -2.39 -7.12
C PRO A 142 -21.01 -2.50 -6.03
N GLY A 143 -22.29 -2.34 -6.43
CA GLY A 143 -23.43 -2.39 -5.51
C GLY A 143 -23.71 -1.09 -4.74
N MET A 144 -22.82 -0.09 -4.77
CA MET A 144 -23.04 1.20 -4.12
C MET A 144 -23.84 2.16 -5.02
N SER A 145 -24.58 3.07 -4.40
CA SER A 145 -25.19 4.21 -5.10
C SER A 145 -24.13 5.22 -5.57
N PRO A 146 -24.43 6.09 -6.56
CA PRO A 146 -23.52 7.16 -6.97
C PRO A 146 -23.06 8.05 -5.82
N ASP A 147 -23.97 8.44 -4.93
CA ASP A 147 -23.64 9.28 -3.77
C ASP A 147 -22.74 8.54 -2.77
N ALA A 148 -22.99 7.26 -2.53
CA ALA A 148 -22.13 6.47 -1.67
C ALA A 148 -20.70 6.32 -2.24
N ARG A 149 -20.57 6.13 -3.57
CA ARG A 149 -19.24 6.11 -4.22
C ARG A 149 -18.54 7.46 -4.09
N ALA A 150 -19.25 8.56 -4.38
CA ALA A 150 -18.68 9.91 -4.23
C ALA A 150 -18.17 10.15 -2.80
N ALA A 151 -18.93 9.73 -1.79
CA ALA A 151 -18.54 9.87 -0.39
C ALA A 151 -17.31 9.03 -0.02
N HIS A 152 -17.20 7.77 -0.51
CA HIS A 152 -16.02 6.94 -0.28
C HIS A 152 -14.76 7.53 -0.94
N TYR A 153 -14.87 8.01 -2.17
CA TYR A 153 -13.77 8.70 -2.84
C TYR A 153 -13.38 9.99 -2.13
N ASP A 154 -14.36 10.76 -1.62
CA ASP A 154 -14.08 11.96 -0.85
C ASP A 154 -13.34 11.67 0.46
N GLU A 155 -13.72 10.62 1.15
CA GLU A 155 -13.06 10.17 2.38
C GLU A 155 -11.63 9.68 2.11
N MET A 156 -11.39 8.90 1.04
CA MET A 156 -10.03 8.53 0.64
C MET A 156 -9.15 9.76 0.39
N ASN A 157 -9.69 10.77 -0.31
CA ASN A 157 -9.00 12.04 -0.54
C ASN A 157 -8.70 12.79 0.77
N ARG A 158 -9.66 12.81 1.70
CA ARG A 158 -9.50 13.45 3.01
C ARG A 158 -8.35 12.80 3.81
N VAL A 159 -8.32 11.48 3.87
CA VAL A 159 -7.34 10.75 4.68
C VAL A 159 -5.92 10.91 4.14
N ILE A 160 -5.70 10.78 2.83
CA ILE A 160 -4.36 10.99 2.26
C ILE A 160 -3.93 12.45 2.36
N ALA A 161 -4.86 13.40 2.23
CA ALA A 161 -4.56 14.82 2.44
C ALA A 161 -4.19 15.10 3.89
N ALA A 162 -4.89 14.51 4.87
CA ALA A 162 -4.55 14.62 6.28
C ALA A 162 -3.13 14.08 6.56
N LEU A 163 -2.75 12.94 5.97
CA LEU A 163 -1.40 12.39 6.09
C LEU A 163 -0.35 13.36 5.58
N HIS A 164 -0.56 13.92 4.41
CA HIS A 164 0.41 14.81 3.76
C HIS A 164 0.49 16.21 4.37
N ALA A 165 -0.52 16.61 5.14
CA ALA A 165 -0.54 17.88 5.87
C ALA A 165 0.19 17.82 7.22
N LEU A 166 0.53 16.64 7.73
CA LEU A 166 1.24 16.49 9.00
C LEU A 166 2.68 17.01 8.89
N ASP A 167 3.13 17.68 9.94
CA ASP A 167 4.55 17.98 10.14
C ASP A 167 5.24 16.75 10.77
N PRO A 168 6.16 16.09 10.05
CA PRO A 168 6.87 14.94 10.58
C PRO A 168 7.69 15.24 11.83
N VAL A 169 8.17 16.48 11.99
CA VAL A 169 8.93 16.90 13.18
C VAL A 169 8.03 16.94 14.39
N ALA A 170 6.83 17.52 14.24
CA ALA A 170 5.87 17.68 15.35
C ALA A 170 5.40 16.36 15.93
N ILE A 171 5.38 15.28 15.13
CA ILE A 171 4.95 13.95 15.57
C ILE A 171 6.11 12.96 15.81
N GLY A 172 7.37 13.45 15.88
CA GLY A 172 8.54 12.63 16.22
C GLY A 172 9.06 11.74 15.09
N LEU A 173 8.77 12.09 13.83
CA LEU A 173 9.19 11.35 12.64
C LEU A 173 10.20 12.10 11.75
N ALA A 174 10.93 13.08 12.29
CA ALA A 174 11.92 13.88 11.54
C ALA A 174 13.00 13.03 10.86
N ASP A 175 13.37 11.89 11.45
CA ASP A 175 14.39 10.94 10.98
C ASP A 175 13.78 9.68 10.34
N TYR A 176 12.47 9.66 10.10
CA TYR A 176 11.76 8.47 9.56
C TYR A 176 12.17 8.10 8.12
N GLY A 177 12.75 9.04 7.40
CA GLY A 177 13.31 8.84 6.06
C GLY A 177 14.50 9.73 5.81
N LYS A 178 15.25 9.46 4.74
CA LYS A 178 16.35 10.33 4.33
C LYS A 178 15.78 11.60 3.69
N PRO A 179 16.14 12.79 4.13
CA PRO A 179 15.71 14.03 3.50
C PRO A 179 16.32 14.18 2.10
N GLY A 180 15.62 14.88 1.22
CA GLY A 180 16.06 15.24 -0.12
C GLY A 180 16.24 14.06 -1.10
N ASN A 181 16.36 14.38 -2.38
CA ASN A 181 16.60 13.43 -3.47
C ASN A 181 15.62 12.23 -3.52
N TYR A 182 14.36 12.46 -3.14
CA TYR A 182 13.34 11.40 -3.07
C TYR A 182 13.21 10.66 -4.41
N PHE A 183 12.96 11.38 -5.50
CA PHE A 183 12.79 10.78 -6.81
C PHE A 183 14.04 10.05 -7.29
N ALA A 184 15.21 10.66 -7.15
CA ALA A 184 16.47 10.04 -7.57
C ALA A 184 16.73 8.72 -6.84
N ARG A 185 16.45 8.68 -5.53
CA ARG A 185 16.58 7.44 -4.74
C ARG A 185 15.58 6.38 -5.14
N GLN A 186 14.31 6.77 -5.34
CA GLN A 186 13.25 5.84 -5.70
C GLN A 186 13.46 5.28 -7.11
N ILE A 187 13.74 6.13 -8.09
CA ILE A 187 14.03 5.69 -9.46
C ILE A 187 15.25 4.77 -9.46
N GLY A 188 16.34 5.15 -8.81
CA GLY A 188 17.53 4.31 -8.70
C GLY A 188 17.26 2.96 -8.03
N ARG A 189 16.44 2.91 -6.97
CA ARG A 189 16.02 1.67 -6.31
C ARG A 189 15.25 0.76 -7.25
N TRP A 190 14.21 1.30 -7.90
CA TRP A 190 13.32 0.50 -8.73
C TRP A 190 13.98 0.10 -10.06
N SER A 191 14.84 0.93 -10.63
CA SER A 191 15.69 0.57 -11.78
C SER A 191 16.61 -0.59 -11.43
N LYS A 192 17.29 -0.52 -10.29
CA LYS A 192 18.18 -1.59 -9.82
C LYS A 192 17.44 -2.90 -9.58
N GLN A 193 16.23 -2.81 -8.97
CA GLN A 193 15.39 -3.98 -8.74
C GLN A 193 14.90 -4.59 -10.06
N TYR A 194 14.44 -3.76 -11.01
CA TYR A 194 14.01 -4.24 -12.33
C TYR A 194 15.16 -4.96 -13.04
N LEU A 195 16.31 -4.34 -13.19
CA LEU A 195 17.47 -4.92 -13.87
C LEU A 195 17.95 -6.24 -13.23
N ALA A 196 17.89 -6.33 -11.89
CA ALA A 196 18.23 -7.54 -11.17
C ALA A 196 17.18 -8.67 -11.31
N SER A 197 15.95 -8.32 -11.67
CA SER A 197 14.82 -9.25 -11.80
C SER A 197 14.36 -9.45 -13.25
N GLU A 198 15.08 -8.91 -14.22
CA GLU A 198 14.70 -9.00 -15.64
C GLU A 198 14.70 -10.46 -16.09
N THR A 199 13.54 -10.94 -16.56
CA THR A 199 13.36 -12.27 -17.16
C THR A 199 13.19 -12.20 -18.67
N GLU A 200 12.81 -11.03 -19.16
CA GLU A 200 12.71 -10.64 -20.57
C GLU A 200 12.97 -9.13 -20.68
N ALA A 201 13.55 -8.69 -21.79
CA ALA A 201 13.74 -7.27 -22.04
C ALA A 201 12.40 -6.57 -22.33
N ILE A 202 12.10 -5.51 -21.54
CA ILE A 202 10.94 -4.64 -21.77
C ILE A 202 11.46 -3.26 -22.17
N ASP A 203 11.45 -2.95 -23.47
CA ASP A 203 11.97 -1.69 -24.02
C ASP A 203 11.42 -0.44 -23.31
N ALA A 204 10.15 -0.45 -22.96
CA ALA A 204 9.52 0.65 -22.22
C ALA A 204 10.21 0.90 -20.86
N MET A 205 10.62 -0.17 -20.14
CA MET A 205 11.34 -0.03 -18.87
C MET A 205 12.72 0.60 -19.07
N HIS A 206 13.48 0.16 -20.07
CA HIS A 206 14.79 0.73 -20.35
C HIS A 206 14.68 2.22 -20.73
N ARG A 207 13.70 2.59 -21.57
CA ARG A 207 13.43 4.00 -21.88
C ARG A 207 13.05 4.82 -20.65
N LEU A 208 12.23 4.28 -19.76
CA LEU A 208 11.81 4.96 -18.53
C LEU A 208 12.97 5.13 -17.56
N ILE A 209 13.86 4.15 -17.43
CA ILE A 209 15.08 4.24 -16.62
C ILE A 209 15.94 5.43 -17.06
N ASP A 210 16.06 5.65 -18.37
CA ASP A 210 16.83 6.76 -18.90
C ASP A 210 16.08 8.10 -18.88
N TRP A 211 14.76 8.07 -19.03
CA TRP A 211 13.93 9.26 -19.18
C TRP A 211 13.55 9.89 -17.83
N LEU A 212 13.11 9.09 -16.83
CA LEU A 212 12.60 9.60 -15.56
C LEU A 212 13.58 10.51 -14.82
N PRO A 213 14.91 10.20 -14.69
CA PRO A 213 15.83 11.07 -13.96
C PRO A 213 15.92 12.50 -14.49
N ARG A 214 15.58 12.70 -15.77
CA ARG A 214 15.68 14.01 -16.46
C ARG A 214 14.39 14.81 -16.43
N HIS A 215 13.25 14.19 -16.06
CA HIS A 215 11.93 14.80 -16.17
C HIS A 215 11.21 14.94 -14.82
N MET A 216 11.74 14.29 -13.77
CA MET A 216 11.13 14.45 -12.44
C MET A 216 11.33 15.88 -11.93
N PRO A 217 10.32 16.44 -11.23
CA PRO A 217 10.49 17.73 -10.60
C PRO A 217 11.60 17.70 -9.56
N PRO A 218 12.25 18.84 -9.29
CA PRO A 218 13.17 18.95 -8.17
C PRO A 218 12.45 18.61 -6.87
N ASP A 219 13.17 18.05 -5.91
CA ASP A 219 12.62 17.71 -4.61
C ASP A 219 11.95 18.91 -3.93
N SER A 220 10.91 18.63 -3.16
CA SER A 220 10.22 19.61 -2.33
C SER A 220 11.14 20.35 -1.36
N ALA A 221 12.27 19.74 -0.97
CA ALA A 221 13.29 20.39 -0.16
C ALA A 221 13.94 21.62 -0.86
N GLY A 222 13.96 21.67 -2.20
CA GLY A 222 14.42 22.84 -2.97
C GLY A 222 13.49 24.04 -2.89
N ASP A 223 12.20 23.82 -2.59
CA ASP A 223 11.16 24.86 -2.47
C ASP A 223 10.97 25.33 -1.02
N GLY A 224 11.84 24.90 -0.10
CA GLY A 224 11.74 25.24 1.33
C GLY A 224 10.62 24.52 2.08
N ARG A 225 9.92 23.55 1.46
CA ARG A 225 8.89 22.75 2.12
C ARG A 225 9.50 21.50 2.73
N PRO A 226 9.11 21.13 3.96
CA PRO A 226 9.52 19.85 4.54
C PRO A 226 8.97 18.68 3.71
N ALA A 227 9.70 17.58 3.65
CA ALA A 227 9.19 16.34 3.12
C ALA A 227 7.97 15.88 3.94
N SER A 228 6.93 15.39 3.29
CA SER A 228 5.76 14.82 3.97
C SER A 228 5.99 13.35 4.32
N ILE A 229 5.19 12.84 5.26
CA ILE A 229 5.06 11.39 5.43
C ILE A 229 4.26 10.86 4.23
N VAL A 230 4.86 9.95 3.49
CA VAL A 230 4.19 9.27 2.38
C VAL A 230 3.92 7.81 2.74
N HIS A 231 2.76 7.31 2.35
CA HIS A 231 2.38 5.92 2.58
C HIS A 231 3.13 4.96 1.64
N GLY A 232 3.26 5.35 0.40
CA GLY A 232 3.94 4.59 -0.64
C GLY A 232 3.11 3.48 -1.30
N ASP A 233 1.95 3.10 -0.75
CA ASP A 233 1.00 2.15 -1.34
C ASP A 233 -0.45 2.51 -0.95
N TYR A 234 -0.81 3.81 -1.00
CA TYR A 234 -2.13 4.28 -0.62
C TYR A 234 -3.17 3.94 -1.68
N ARG A 235 -4.04 2.99 -1.38
CA ARG A 235 -5.09 2.51 -2.29
C ARG A 235 -6.26 1.92 -1.52
N LEU A 236 -7.39 1.73 -2.20
CA LEU A 236 -8.67 1.33 -1.62
C LEU A 236 -8.57 0.11 -0.71
N ASP A 237 -7.87 -0.94 -1.13
CA ASP A 237 -7.74 -2.20 -0.40
C ASP A 237 -6.73 -2.17 0.76
N ASN A 238 -6.04 -1.03 0.95
CA ASN A 238 -5.24 -0.74 2.14
C ASN A 238 -5.99 0.16 3.14
N LEU A 239 -7.33 0.25 3.01
CA LEU A 239 -8.19 1.03 3.91
C LEU A 239 -9.27 0.14 4.52
N ILE A 240 -9.45 0.24 5.82
CA ILE A 240 -10.62 -0.34 6.51
C ILE A 240 -11.68 0.73 6.64
N PHE A 241 -12.81 0.53 5.99
CA PHE A 241 -13.97 1.40 6.10
C PHE A 241 -14.92 0.93 7.21
N HIS A 242 -15.66 1.88 7.78
CA HIS A 242 -16.76 1.56 8.68
C HIS A 242 -17.77 0.62 8.00
N PRO A 243 -18.44 -0.30 8.75
CA PRO A 243 -19.40 -1.23 8.16
C PRO A 243 -20.49 -0.56 7.30
N ASP A 244 -21.00 0.59 7.73
CA ASP A 244 -22.17 1.23 7.13
C ASP A 244 -21.90 2.65 6.57
N GLU A 245 -20.78 3.29 6.97
CA GLU A 245 -20.44 4.66 6.59
C GLU A 245 -19.27 4.70 5.61
N PRO A 246 -19.09 5.78 4.82
CA PRO A 246 -17.92 5.95 3.96
C PRO A 246 -16.64 6.32 4.73
N ARG A 247 -16.68 6.32 6.06
CA ARG A 247 -15.58 6.72 6.95
C ARG A 247 -14.49 5.65 7.03
N VAL A 248 -13.25 6.03 6.82
CA VAL A 248 -12.07 5.17 7.04
C VAL A 248 -11.78 5.04 8.53
N LEU A 249 -11.64 3.82 8.99
CA LEU A 249 -11.30 3.47 10.38
C LEU A 249 -9.80 3.21 10.58
N ALA A 250 -9.12 2.72 9.55
CA ALA A 250 -7.67 2.50 9.59
C ALA A 250 -7.07 2.47 8.19
N VAL A 251 -5.87 3.03 8.07
CA VAL A 251 -4.95 2.83 6.94
C VAL A 251 -4.02 1.68 7.28
N LEU A 252 -3.87 0.74 6.35
CA LEU A 252 -3.09 -0.49 6.48
C LEU A 252 -1.81 -0.43 5.64
N ASP A 253 -0.88 -1.32 5.93
CA ASP A 253 0.30 -1.65 5.12
C ASP A 253 1.32 -0.51 4.94
N TRP A 254 1.86 -0.07 6.07
CA TRP A 254 2.84 1.03 6.17
C TRP A 254 4.28 0.64 5.82
N GLU A 255 4.52 -0.56 5.28
CA GLU A 255 5.87 -1.09 5.02
C GLU A 255 6.69 -0.26 4.03
N LEU A 256 6.04 0.47 3.11
CA LEU A 256 6.67 1.33 2.12
C LEU A 256 6.73 2.80 2.53
N SER A 257 6.18 3.13 3.70
CA SER A 257 6.10 4.51 4.17
C SER A 257 7.49 5.10 4.48
N THR A 258 7.62 6.40 4.21
CA THR A 258 8.87 7.15 4.41
C THR A 258 8.59 8.65 4.38
N LEU A 259 9.64 9.47 4.54
CA LEU A 259 9.60 10.88 4.16
C LEU A 259 9.80 11.00 2.65
N GLY A 260 8.89 11.69 1.96
CA GLY A 260 8.91 11.77 0.50
C GLY A 260 8.09 12.92 -0.08
N ASP A 261 7.85 12.82 -1.38
CA ASP A 261 7.04 13.78 -2.13
C ASP A 261 5.56 13.41 -2.07
N PRO A 262 4.70 14.26 -1.49
CA PRO A 262 3.28 13.96 -1.32
C PRO A 262 2.51 13.88 -2.64
N LEU A 263 2.95 14.60 -3.68
CA LEU A 263 2.32 14.52 -5.00
C LEU A 263 2.61 13.19 -5.68
N ALA A 264 3.81 12.63 -5.46
CA ALA A 264 4.14 11.29 -5.96
C ALA A 264 3.26 10.21 -5.31
N ASP A 265 3.03 10.30 -4.00
CA ASP A 265 2.17 9.37 -3.27
C ASP A 265 0.68 9.53 -3.65
N PHE A 266 0.21 10.76 -3.79
CA PHE A 266 -1.15 11.01 -4.24
C PHE A 266 -1.37 10.58 -5.71
N ALA A 267 -0.39 10.78 -6.58
CA ALA A 267 -0.47 10.32 -7.98
C ALA A 267 -0.47 8.78 -8.08
N TYR A 268 0.17 8.08 -7.15
CA TYR A 268 0.04 6.63 -7.06
C TYR A 268 -1.42 6.21 -6.84
N HIS A 269 -2.13 6.86 -5.93
CA HIS A 269 -3.55 6.64 -5.73
C HIS A 269 -4.37 6.99 -6.98
N CYS A 270 -4.06 8.12 -7.63
CA CYS A 270 -4.74 8.57 -8.85
C CYS A 270 -4.45 7.68 -10.08
N MET A 271 -3.42 6.85 -10.05
CA MET A 271 -3.14 5.90 -11.13
C MET A 271 -4.36 5.00 -11.44
N THR A 272 -5.24 4.80 -10.46
CA THR A 272 -6.49 4.05 -10.60
C THR A 272 -7.37 4.53 -11.78
N TRP A 273 -7.42 5.83 -12.07
CA TRP A 273 -8.21 6.40 -13.20
C TRP A 273 -7.66 6.02 -14.58
N HIS A 274 -6.39 5.60 -14.64
CA HIS A 274 -5.64 5.41 -15.89
C HIS A 274 -5.38 3.95 -16.24
N VAL A 275 -5.62 3.04 -15.29
CA VAL A 275 -5.34 1.62 -15.46
C VAL A 275 -6.64 0.87 -15.77
N ASP A 276 -6.58 0.00 -16.78
CA ASP A 276 -7.70 -0.88 -17.14
C ASP A 276 -7.98 -1.86 -15.98
N PRO A 277 -9.25 -2.05 -15.57
CA PRO A 277 -9.63 -3.00 -14.52
C PRO A 277 -9.10 -4.42 -14.74
N ARG A 278 -8.90 -4.82 -16.00
CA ARG A 278 -8.37 -6.14 -16.37
C ARG A 278 -6.85 -6.25 -16.20
N GLN A 279 -6.13 -5.13 -16.24
CA GLN A 279 -4.67 -5.11 -16.09
C GLN A 279 -4.23 -4.99 -14.65
N PHE A 280 -4.91 -4.13 -13.90
CA PHE A 280 -4.64 -3.88 -12.48
C PHE A 280 -5.91 -3.31 -11.84
N ARG A 281 -5.90 -2.95 -10.60
CA ARG A 281 -7.04 -2.36 -9.85
C ARG A 281 -7.37 -0.96 -10.34
N GLY A 282 -7.93 -0.83 -11.53
CA GLY A 282 -8.22 0.43 -12.17
C GLY A 282 -9.69 0.62 -12.52
N ILE A 283 -10.02 1.82 -12.99
CA ILE A 283 -11.35 2.24 -13.46
C ILE A 283 -11.30 2.92 -14.81
N ALA A 284 -10.20 2.79 -15.55
CA ALA A 284 -10.09 3.36 -16.89
C ALA A 284 -11.18 2.79 -17.80
N GLY A 285 -11.80 3.67 -18.59
CA GLY A 285 -12.88 3.29 -19.52
C GLY A 285 -14.28 3.12 -18.92
N LEU A 286 -14.43 3.26 -17.60
CA LEU A 286 -15.75 3.29 -16.96
C LEU A 286 -16.41 4.68 -17.14
N ASP A 287 -17.73 4.71 -17.12
CA ASP A 287 -18.48 5.97 -17.03
C ASP A 287 -18.49 6.47 -15.57
N TRP A 288 -17.43 7.18 -15.19
CA TRP A 288 -17.25 7.69 -13.83
C TRP A 288 -18.40 8.60 -13.40
N ARG A 289 -18.96 9.39 -14.33
CA ARG A 289 -20.05 10.31 -14.04
C ARG A 289 -21.33 9.55 -13.69
N ALA A 290 -21.69 8.54 -14.48
CA ALA A 290 -22.85 7.71 -14.18
C ALA A 290 -22.67 6.92 -12.88
N LEU A 291 -21.43 6.52 -12.56
CA LEU A 291 -21.10 5.82 -11.33
C LEU A 291 -21.04 6.74 -10.09
N GLY A 292 -20.99 8.07 -10.26
CA GLY A 292 -20.80 9.02 -9.15
C GLY A 292 -19.34 9.10 -8.67
N ILE A 293 -18.38 8.50 -9.40
CA ILE A 293 -16.95 8.63 -9.11
C ILE A 293 -16.49 9.99 -9.64
N PRO A 294 -15.77 10.81 -8.85
CA PRO A 294 -15.28 12.10 -9.33
C PRO A 294 -14.31 11.93 -10.51
N ASP A 295 -14.32 12.83 -11.47
CA ASP A 295 -13.24 12.91 -12.44
C ASP A 295 -11.92 13.27 -11.74
N GLU A 296 -10.81 12.82 -12.30
CA GLU A 296 -9.48 13.00 -11.67
C GLU A 296 -9.15 14.48 -11.47
N THR A 297 -9.50 15.35 -12.39
CA THR A 297 -9.19 16.78 -12.28
C THR A 297 -9.83 17.39 -11.03
N ARG A 298 -11.10 17.10 -10.78
CA ARG A 298 -11.80 17.55 -9.57
C ARG A 298 -11.23 16.89 -8.31
N TYR A 299 -10.85 15.62 -8.41
CA TYR A 299 -10.28 14.87 -7.30
C TYR A 299 -8.92 15.44 -6.88
N VAL A 300 -8.05 15.75 -7.84
CA VAL A 300 -6.77 16.43 -7.64
C VAL A 300 -6.96 17.85 -7.09
N ALA A 301 -7.89 18.64 -7.65
CA ALA A 301 -8.18 19.98 -7.16
C ALA A 301 -8.63 19.99 -5.69
N ARG A 302 -9.44 19.00 -5.28
CA ARG A 302 -9.88 18.84 -3.90
C ARG A 302 -8.73 18.49 -2.96
N TYR A 303 -7.85 17.60 -3.36
CA TYR A 303 -6.63 17.29 -2.61
C TYR A 303 -5.74 18.53 -2.44
N CYS A 304 -5.51 19.28 -3.51
CA CYS A 304 -4.74 20.53 -3.45
C CYS A 304 -5.38 21.56 -2.50
N ALA A 305 -6.71 21.68 -2.52
CA ALA A 305 -7.43 22.58 -1.61
C ALA A 305 -7.28 22.16 -0.13
N ARG A 306 -7.27 20.86 0.16
CA ARG A 306 -7.11 20.31 1.51
C ARG A 306 -5.69 20.47 2.06
N THR A 307 -4.70 20.31 1.19
CA THR A 307 -3.27 20.30 1.59
C THR A 307 -2.57 21.65 1.43
N GLY A 308 -3.16 22.59 0.68
CA GLY A 308 -2.49 23.83 0.26
C GLY A 308 -1.37 23.59 -0.77
N LEU A 309 -1.25 22.38 -1.30
CA LEU A 309 -0.25 22.04 -2.32
C LEU A 309 -0.74 22.48 -3.72
N SER A 310 0.22 22.70 -4.62
CA SER A 310 -0.03 22.91 -6.04
C SER A 310 0.75 21.91 -6.87
N ILE A 311 0.21 21.52 -8.02
CA ILE A 311 0.91 20.65 -8.97
C ILE A 311 2.11 21.43 -9.53
N ARG A 312 3.32 20.86 -9.41
CA ARG A 312 4.59 21.54 -9.72
C ARG A 312 5.23 21.09 -11.03
N ALA A 313 4.72 20.02 -11.60
CA ALA A 313 5.20 19.48 -12.88
C ALA A 313 4.00 18.94 -13.67
N ASP A 314 4.23 18.57 -14.92
CA ASP A 314 3.21 17.86 -15.70
C ASP A 314 2.77 16.60 -14.94
N TRP A 315 1.45 16.46 -14.71
CA TRP A 315 0.87 15.36 -13.93
C TRP A 315 1.25 13.98 -14.50
N ASN A 316 1.44 13.92 -15.83
CA ASN A 316 1.84 12.69 -16.50
C ASN A 316 3.23 12.19 -16.06
N VAL A 317 4.11 13.06 -15.56
CA VAL A 317 5.42 12.65 -15.01
C VAL A 317 5.23 11.79 -13.77
N TYR A 318 4.35 12.22 -12.85
CA TYR A 318 4.06 11.47 -11.62
C TYR A 318 3.37 10.13 -11.91
N LEU A 319 2.44 10.12 -12.88
CA LEU A 319 1.77 8.89 -13.31
C LEU A 319 2.76 7.90 -13.96
N ALA A 320 3.61 8.38 -14.88
CA ALA A 320 4.64 7.56 -15.51
C ALA A 320 5.60 6.95 -14.49
N TYR A 321 6.04 7.75 -13.51
CA TYR A 321 6.88 7.28 -12.42
C TYR A 321 6.22 6.17 -11.59
N ASN A 322 4.96 6.33 -11.21
CA ASN A 322 4.27 5.33 -10.40
C ASN A 322 4.00 4.04 -11.17
N MET A 323 3.62 4.12 -12.45
CA MET A 323 3.44 2.96 -13.32
C MET A 323 4.77 2.23 -13.56
N PHE A 324 5.88 2.95 -13.76
CA PHE A 324 7.22 2.39 -13.82
C PHE A 324 7.57 1.61 -12.54
N ARG A 325 7.30 2.19 -11.38
CA ARG A 325 7.50 1.54 -10.08
C ARG A 325 6.70 0.24 -9.98
N ILE A 326 5.43 0.26 -10.35
CA ILE A 326 4.58 -0.95 -10.33
C ILE A 326 5.08 -2.00 -11.32
N ALA A 327 5.49 -1.60 -12.53
CA ALA A 327 6.08 -2.52 -13.50
C ALA A 327 7.33 -3.21 -12.95
N ALA A 328 8.21 -2.48 -12.24
CA ALA A 328 9.38 -3.05 -11.58
C ALA A 328 9.03 -4.05 -10.45
N ILE A 329 7.98 -3.77 -9.68
CA ILE A 329 7.47 -4.68 -8.65
C ILE A 329 6.92 -5.97 -9.29
N LEU A 330 6.10 -5.84 -10.32
CA LEU A 330 5.51 -6.97 -11.05
C LEU A 330 6.58 -7.83 -11.72
N GLN A 331 7.63 -7.22 -12.27
CA GLN A 331 8.78 -7.95 -12.82
C GLN A 331 9.52 -8.75 -11.73
N GLY A 332 9.67 -8.18 -10.54
CA GLY A 332 10.22 -8.90 -9.38
C GLY A 332 9.35 -10.10 -8.96
N ILE A 333 8.02 -10.01 -9.11
CA ILE A 333 7.12 -11.15 -8.90
C ILE A 333 7.35 -12.21 -9.98
N MET A 334 7.45 -11.82 -11.26
CA MET A 334 7.73 -12.75 -12.37
C MET A 334 9.06 -13.48 -12.15
N LYS A 335 10.11 -12.77 -11.71
CA LYS A 335 11.40 -13.40 -11.40
C LYS A 335 11.26 -14.51 -10.35
N ARG A 336 10.51 -14.28 -9.28
CA ARG A 336 10.24 -15.30 -8.26
C ARG A 336 9.46 -16.50 -8.81
N VAL A 337 8.55 -16.29 -9.77
CA VAL A 337 7.86 -17.39 -10.46
C VAL A 337 8.87 -18.24 -11.25
N VAL A 338 9.72 -17.58 -12.04
CA VAL A 338 10.75 -18.26 -12.84
C VAL A 338 11.74 -19.03 -11.95
N ASP A 339 12.11 -18.44 -10.81
CA ASP A 339 13.03 -19.07 -9.84
C ASP A 339 12.35 -20.16 -8.97
N GLY A 340 11.04 -20.39 -9.11
CA GLY A 340 10.29 -21.36 -8.31
C GLY A 340 10.14 -20.96 -6.83
N THR A 341 10.33 -19.68 -6.51
CA THR A 341 10.26 -19.14 -5.13
C THR A 341 9.00 -18.31 -4.85
N ALA A 342 8.09 -18.24 -5.81
CA ALA A 342 6.81 -17.53 -5.63
C ALA A 342 5.93 -18.26 -4.61
N SER A 343 5.35 -17.50 -3.67
CA SER A 343 4.50 -18.03 -2.59
C SER A 343 3.01 -18.03 -2.93
N SER A 344 2.59 -17.34 -3.99
CA SER A 344 1.17 -17.17 -4.38
C SER A 344 0.87 -17.87 -5.70
N ALA A 345 -0.28 -18.56 -5.77
CA ALA A 345 -0.79 -19.12 -7.02
C ALA A 345 -1.06 -18.05 -8.10
N GLN A 346 -1.37 -16.81 -7.69
CA GLN A 346 -1.62 -15.68 -8.58
C GLN A 346 -0.35 -14.96 -9.05
N ALA A 347 0.84 -15.37 -8.59
CA ALA A 347 2.09 -14.68 -8.89
C ALA A 347 2.40 -14.63 -10.39
N LEU A 348 2.09 -15.68 -11.13
CA LEU A 348 2.30 -15.72 -12.58
C LEU A 348 1.45 -14.67 -13.31
N ASP A 349 0.17 -14.58 -12.98
CA ASP A 349 -0.74 -13.61 -13.60
C ASP A 349 -0.37 -12.17 -13.20
N ALA A 350 0.07 -11.95 -11.97
CA ALA A 350 0.60 -10.66 -11.54
C ALA A 350 1.86 -10.30 -12.34
N GLY A 351 2.82 -11.21 -12.45
CA GLY A 351 4.07 -10.98 -13.17
C GLY A 351 3.88 -10.65 -14.64
N ARG A 352 2.93 -11.30 -15.33
CA ARG A 352 2.58 -11.03 -16.74
C ARG A 352 2.12 -9.59 -17.01
N ARG A 353 1.69 -8.88 -15.98
CA ARG A 353 1.24 -7.48 -16.08
C ARG A 353 2.40 -6.48 -16.10
N ALA A 354 3.65 -6.91 -15.89
CA ALA A 354 4.81 -6.03 -15.89
C ALA A 354 4.97 -5.27 -17.21
N ARG A 355 4.94 -5.98 -18.34
CA ARG A 355 5.08 -5.37 -19.69
C ARG A 355 3.93 -4.39 -20.01
N PRO A 356 2.64 -4.75 -19.93
CA PRO A 356 1.55 -3.81 -20.17
C PRO A 356 1.62 -2.56 -19.29
N MET A 357 2.02 -2.71 -18.03
CA MET A 357 2.17 -1.59 -17.10
C MET A 357 3.33 -0.67 -17.50
N ALA A 358 4.47 -1.23 -17.94
CA ALA A 358 5.61 -0.46 -18.44
C ALA A 358 5.27 0.30 -19.72
N GLU A 359 4.57 -0.34 -20.64
CA GLU A 359 4.11 0.29 -21.90
C GLU A 359 3.14 1.44 -21.63
N LEU A 360 2.21 1.26 -20.67
CA LEU A 360 1.33 2.33 -20.22
C LEU A 360 2.13 3.49 -19.61
N ALA A 361 3.10 3.20 -18.74
CA ALA A 361 3.98 4.21 -18.15
C ALA A 361 4.71 5.03 -19.24
N TRP A 362 5.21 4.35 -20.28
CA TRP A 362 5.87 5.02 -21.39
C TRP A 362 4.91 5.90 -22.21
N GLN A 363 3.66 5.47 -22.43
CA GLN A 363 2.63 6.30 -23.07
C GLN A 363 2.37 7.60 -22.28
N TYR A 364 2.40 7.56 -20.93
CA TYR A 364 2.28 8.76 -20.10
C TYR A 364 3.54 9.62 -20.17
N ALA A 365 4.73 9.04 -20.18
CA ALA A 365 5.97 9.77 -20.40
C ALA A 365 5.97 10.56 -21.73
N GLN A 366 5.41 9.99 -22.80
CA GLN A 366 5.30 10.65 -24.09
C GLN A 366 4.28 11.80 -24.16
N LYS A 367 3.34 11.90 -23.19
CA LYS A 367 2.38 13.01 -23.08
C LYS A 367 2.98 14.24 -22.40
N VAL A 368 4.12 14.10 -21.73
CA VAL A 368 4.79 15.21 -21.02
C VAL A 368 5.26 16.24 -22.06
N ARG A 369 4.91 17.50 -21.81
CA ARG A 369 5.19 18.65 -22.70
C ARG A 369 6.32 19.52 -22.15
#